data_0579e6ec730e89c7fbba35b75a40c904
#
_entry.id   0579e6ec730e89c7fbba35b75a40c904
#
_cell.length_a   1.000
_cell.length_b   1.000
_cell.length_c   1.000
_cell.angle_alpha   90.00
_cell.angle_beta   90.00
_cell.angle_gamma   90.00
#
_symmetry.space_group_name_H-M   'P 1'
#
loop_
_entity.id
_entity.type
_entity.pdbx_description
1 polymer ?
#
loop_
_entity_poly.entity_id
_entity_poly.type
_entity_poly.pdbx_seq_one_letter_code
_entity_poly.pdbx_strand_id
1 'polypeptide(L)'
;PNLRGGFALALGQSTSKVSSLATTSDATWGQGALYGVLTDGDDYVKGVVTYGYLDNKTDRTVTAFGTNDKAKGKFGSNLVSMRLEAGRKFALDPVALTPFLAFEPSWLFQNAYQETGPASITLGFDKTTTRALPATLGMKADADYELGDLRVTPSATIGWVHDFADTTSISPFFTALPGSNFTTQGAKGDRN
;
A
#
# COMPACT_ATOMS: atom_id res chain seq x y z
N PRO A 1 8.34 30.32 10.11
CA PRO A 1 8.00 28.92 9.93
C PRO A 1 7.31 28.34 11.17
N ASN A 2 6.28 27.52 10.96
CA ASN A 2 5.56 26.84 12.04
C ASN A 2 5.64 25.31 11.80
N LEU A 3 6.20 24.59 12.80
CA LEU A 3 6.32 23.13 12.75
C LEU A 3 5.26 22.50 13.66
N ARG A 4 4.50 21.57 13.11
CA ARG A 4 3.56 20.72 13.85
C ARG A 4 3.87 19.26 13.54
N GLY A 5 3.72 18.39 14.53
CA GLY A 5 3.96 16.96 14.35
C GLY A 5 3.20 16.14 15.37
N GLY A 6 3.15 14.85 15.11
CA GLY A 6 2.48 13.91 15.98
C GLY A 6 2.78 12.46 15.59
N PHE A 7 2.13 11.55 16.28
CA PHE A 7 2.20 10.12 16.00
C PHE A 7 0.78 9.55 15.89
N ALA A 8 0.68 8.40 15.23
CA ALA A 8 -0.57 7.65 15.11
C ALA A 8 -0.29 6.14 15.26
N LEU A 9 -1.25 5.42 15.81
CA LEU A 9 -1.23 3.96 15.89
C LEU A 9 -2.54 3.43 15.30
N ALA A 10 -2.46 2.33 14.55
CA ALA A 10 -3.62 1.66 13.99
C ALA A 10 -3.46 0.15 14.06
N LEU A 11 -4.58 -0.55 14.25
CA LEU A 11 -4.71 -1.99 14.23
C LEU A 11 -5.88 -2.35 13.31
N GLY A 12 -5.78 -3.46 12.61
CA GLY A 12 -6.86 -3.87 11.72
C GLY A 12 -6.73 -5.29 11.20
N GLN A 13 -7.75 -5.67 10.46
CA GLN A 13 -7.82 -6.94 9.74
C GLN A 13 -8.28 -6.67 8.32
N SER A 14 -7.81 -7.48 7.39
CA SER A 14 -8.24 -7.42 5.99
C SER A 14 -8.38 -8.83 5.42
N THR A 15 -9.37 -9.02 4.56
CA THR A 15 -9.59 -10.25 3.81
C THR A 15 -9.61 -9.94 2.32
N SER A 16 -8.81 -10.64 1.56
CA SER A 16 -8.78 -10.58 0.10
C SER A 16 -9.17 -11.93 -0.49
N LYS A 17 -10.00 -11.92 -1.54
CA LYS A 17 -10.42 -13.13 -2.25
C LYS A 17 -10.15 -13.00 -3.73
N VAL A 18 -9.47 -13.99 -4.28
CA VAL A 18 -9.23 -14.12 -5.71
C VAL A 18 -10.02 -15.33 -6.22
N SER A 19 -11.25 -15.08 -6.66
CA SER A 19 -12.21 -16.15 -7.03
C SER A 19 -11.71 -17.04 -8.17
N SER A 20 -11.02 -16.45 -9.15
CA SER A 20 -10.43 -17.19 -10.28
C SER A 20 -9.36 -18.20 -9.87
N LEU A 21 -8.71 -17.99 -8.73
CA LEU A 21 -7.67 -18.86 -8.17
C LEU A 21 -8.16 -19.64 -6.95
N ALA A 22 -9.44 -19.53 -6.59
CA ALA A 22 -10.01 -20.11 -5.37
C ALA A 22 -9.12 -19.86 -4.12
N THR A 23 -8.57 -18.65 -4.01
CA THR A 23 -7.63 -18.25 -2.95
C THR A 23 -8.24 -17.18 -2.08
N THR A 24 -8.12 -17.37 -0.76
CA THR A 24 -8.45 -16.35 0.24
C THR A 24 -7.18 -16.01 1.02
N SER A 25 -6.98 -14.73 1.30
CA SER A 25 -5.88 -14.25 2.14
C SER A 25 -6.44 -13.35 3.24
N ASP A 26 -6.13 -13.68 4.47
CA ASP A 26 -6.47 -12.91 5.66
C ASP A 26 -5.20 -12.33 6.27
N ALA A 27 -5.24 -11.06 6.64
CA ALA A 27 -4.15 -10.40 7.35
C ALA A 27 -4.66 -9.69 8.60
N THR A 28 -3.98 -9.90 9.72
CA THR A 28 -4.10 -9.08 10.92
C THR A 28 -2.87 -8.21 11.00
N TRP A 29 -3.05 -6.92 11.19
CA TRP A 29 -1.94 -5.97 11.13
C TRP A 29 -1.98 -4.91 12.22
N GLY A 30 -0.81 -4.42 12.57
CA GLY A 30 -0.62 -3.25 13.41
C GLY A 30 0.41 -2.33 12.79
N GLN A 31 0.20 -1.02 12.90
CA GLN A 31 1.12 -0.02 12.38
C GLN A 31 1.24 1.20 13.28
N GLY A 32 2.41 1.84 13.23
CA GLY A 32 2.70 3.12 13.85
C GLY A 32 3.21 4.11 12.81
N ALA A 33 2.88 5.37 12.98
CA ALA A 33 3.31 6.45 12.11
C ALA A 33 3.80 7.66 12.93
N LEU A 34 4.83 8.33 12.40
CA LEU A 34 5.26 9.66 12.79
C LEU A 34 5.00 10.61 11.65
N TYR A 35 4.42 11.76 11.93
CA TYR A 35 4.12 12.74 10.90
C TYR A 35 4.45 14.16 11.34
N GLY A 36 4.68 15.03 10.36
CA GLY A 36 4.95 16.43 10.59
C GLY A 36 4.59 17.30 9.41
N VAL A 37 4.33 18.57 9.70
CA VAL A 37 4.12 19.62 8.71
C VAL A 37 4.91 20.85 9.13
N LEU A 38 5.67 21.39 8.19
CA LEU A 38 6.34 22.67 8.27
C LEU A 38 5.63 23.65 7.34
N THR A 39 5.20 24.79 7.85
CA THR A 39 4.60 25.86 7.06
C THR A 39 5.41 27.14 7.21
N ASP A 40 5.61 27.85 6.09
CA ASP A 40 6.27 29.15 6.05
C ASP A 40 5.54 30.08 5.04
N GLY A 41 4.72 30.97 5.57
CA GLY A 41 3.78 31.73 4.76
C GLY A 41 2.79 30.81 4.03
N ASP A 42 2.79 30.88 2.70
CA ASP A 42 1.95 30.05 1.83
C ASP A 42 2.59 28.71 1.46
N ASP A 43 3.86 28.52 1.77
CA ASP A 43 4.59 27.30 1.48
C ASP A 43 4.40 26.26 2.59
N TYR A 44 4.35 24.98 2.21
CA TYR A 44 4.36 23.89 3.17
C TYR A 44 5.16 22.69 2.67
N VAL A 45 5.72 21.98 3.65
CA VAL A 45 6.25 20.63 3.48
C VAL A 45 5.63 19.75 4.56
N LYS A 46 5.06 18.62 4.17
CA LYS A 46 4.55 17.63 5.14
C LYS A 46 5.09 16.25 4.84
N GLY A 47 5.29 15.48 5.89
CA GLY A 47 5.81 14.13 5.79
C GLY A 47 5.17 13.19 6.79
N VAL A 48 5.14 11.93 6.43
CA VAL A 48 4.78 10.82 7.32
C VAL A 48 5.69 9.63 7.01
N VAL A 49 6.12 8.95 8.07
CA VAL A 49 6.81 7.66 7.99
C VAL A 49 5.99 6.66 8.78
N THR A 50 5.73 5.50 8.18
CA THR A 50 4.93 4.44 8.77
C THR A 50 5.74 3.15 8.81
N TYR A 51 5.64 2.42 9.91
CA TYR A 51 6.08 1.04 10.03
C TYR A 51 4.90 0.18 10.48
N GLY A 52 4.72 -0.95 9.80
CA GLY A 52 3.67 -1.91 10.10
C GLY A 52 4.18 -3.36 10.08
N TYR A 53 3.54 -4.19 10.88
CA TYR A 53 3.69 -5.65 10.86
C TYR A 53 2.36 -6.30 10.51
N LEU A 54 2.42 -7.32 9.63
CA LEU A 54 1.26 -8.08 9.16
C LEU A 54 1.48 -9.58 9.45
N ASP A 55 0.53 -10.23 10.10
CA ASP A 55 0.43 -11.70 10.19
C ASP A 55 -0.57 -12.15 9.13
N ASN A 56 -0.08 -12.86 8.11
CA ASN A 56 -0.82 -13.25 6.93
C ASN A 56 -1.15 -14.74 6.97
N LYS A 57 -2.36 -15.09 6.54
CA LYS A 57 -2.82 -16.46 6.34
C LYS A 57 -3.43 -16.57 4.95
N THR A 58 -3.07 -17.61 4.22
CA THR A 58 -3.61 -17.90 2.89
C THR A 58 -4.24 -19.28 2.87
N ASP A 59 -5.41 -19.38 2.28
CA ASP A 59 -6.11 -20.64 1.98
C ASP A 59 -6.33 -20.72 0.47
N ARG A 60 -5.70 -21.70 -0.16
CA ARG A 60 -5.79 -21.95 -1.61
C ARG A 60 -6.38 -23.33 -1.84
N THR A 61 -7.44 -23.39 -2.65
CA THR A 61 -8.06 -24.65 -3.07
C THR A 61 -7.59 -24.99 -4.48
N VAL A 62 -7.05 -26.17 -4.65
CA VAL A 62 -6.62 -26.70 -5.95
C VAL A 62 -7.56 -27.81 -6.36
N THR A 63 -8.29 -27.59 -7.44
CA THR A 63 -9.14 -28.59 -8.04
C THR A 63 -8.40 -29.23 -9.21
N ALA A 64 -7.87 -30.43 -9.00
CA ALA A 64 -7.15 -31.18 -10.02
C ALA A 64 -7.52 -32.66 -9.90
N PHE A 65 -7.63 -33.38 -11.00
CA PHE A 65 -7.88 -34.83 -11.04
C PHE A 65 -9.07 -35.31 -10.21
N GLY A 66 -10.11 -34.45 -10.06
CA GLY A 66 -11.32 -34.79 -9.30
C GLY A 66 -11.21 -34.62 -7.78
N THR A 67 -10.09 -34.08 -7.26
CA THR A 67 -9.91 -33.73 -5.85
C THR A 67 -10.05 -32.22 -5.64
N ASN A 68 -10.44 -31.83 -4.41
CA ASN A 68 -10.46 -30.44 -3.92
C ASN A 68 -9.49 -30.32 -2.76
N ASP A 69 -8.20 -30.28 -3.08
CA ASP A 69 -7.15 -30.21 -2.08
C ASP A 69 -6.92 -28.76 -1.60
N LYS A 70 -6.59 -28.60 -0.32
CA LYS A 70 -6.34 -27.30 0.30
C LYS A 70 -4.88 -27.15 0.69
N ALA A 71 -4.28 -26.06 0.28
CA ALA A 71 -2.97 -25.60 0.72
C ALA A 71 -3.13 -24.33 1.57
N LYS A 72 -2.49 -24.30 2.74
CA LYS A 72 -2.54 -23.19 3.69
C LYS A 72 -1.16 -22.63 3.93
N GLY A 73 -1.02 -21.32 3.81
CA GLY A 73 0.19 -20.57 4.13
C GLY A 73 0.01 -19.71 5.37
N LYS A 74 1.10 -19.54 6.12
CA LYS A 74 1.17 -18.56 7.21
C LYS A 74 2.54 -17.88 7.18
N PHE A 75 2.56 -16.54 7.17
CA PHE A 75 3.80 -15.78 7.11
C PHE A 75 3.64 -14.37 7.66
N GLY A 76 4.74 -13.83 8.21
CA GLY A 76 4.84 -12.45 8.62
C GLY A 76 5.35 -11.55 7.49
N SER A 77 4.92 -10.31 7.49
CA SER A 77 5.44 -9.28 6.61
C SER A 77 5.67 -7.98 7.37
N ASN A 78 6.68 -7.20 6.96
CA ASN A 78 6.94 -5.87 7.47
C ASN A 78 6.70 -4.85 6.37
N LEU A 79 5.96 -3.79 6.67
CA LEU A 79 5.70 -2.67 5.79
C LEU A 79 6.46 -1.44 6.29
N VAL A 80 7.22 -0.83 5.41
CA VAL A 80 7.77 0.51 5.62
C VAL A 80 7.21 1.40 4.53
N SER A 81 6.63 2.52 4.89
CA SER A 81 6.19 3.52 3.92
C SER A 81 6.50 4.93 4.39
N MET A 82 6.63 5.83 3.45
CA MET A 82 6.75 7.25 3.72
C MET A 82 5.95 8.03 2.67
N ARG A 83 5.50 9.22 3.04
CA ARG A 83 4.99 10.22 2.11
C ARG A 83 5.64 11.54 2.43
N LEU A 84 6.19 12.19 1.43
CA LEU A 84 6.65 13.55 1.47
C LEU A 84 5.85 14.37 0.45
N GLU A 85 5.27 15.48 0.90
CA GLU A 85 4.51 16.37 0.02
C GLU A 85 4.95 17.81 0.27
N ALA A 86 5.19 18.54 -0.81
CA ALA A 86 5.47 19.98 -0.78
C ALA A 86 4.50 20.72 -1.71
N GLY A 87 4.05 21.88 -1.29
CA GLY A 87 3.12 22.69 -2.07
C GLY A 87 3.11 24.15 -1.64
N ARG A 88 2.45 24.97 -2.45
CA ARG A 88 2.27 26.39 -2.18
C ARG A 88 0.82 26.79 -2.42
N LYS A 89 0.24 27.53 -1.46
CA LYS A 89 -1.12 28.05 -1.55
C LYS A 89 -1.13 29.41 -2.28
N PHE A 90 -1.99 29.53 -3.28
CA PHE A 90 -2.30 30.79 -3.97
C PHE A 90 -3.73 31.17 -3.64
N ALA A 91 -3.90 32.25 -2.88
CA ALA A 91 -5.20 32.79 -2.55
C ALA A 91 -5.74 33.62 -3.73
N LEU A 92 -6.91 33.21 -4.27
CA LEU A 92 -7.60 33.83 -5.41
C LEU A 92 -9.07 34.09 -5.03
N ASP A 93 -9.29 34.79 -3.95
CA ASP A 93 -10.60 35.02 -3.32
C ASP A 93 -11.83 34.90 -4.26
N PRO A 94 -12.83 34.00 -3.96
CA PRO A 94 -13.01 33.20 -2.73
C PRO A 94 -12.35 31.82 -2.79
N VAL A 95 -11.56 31.50 -3.79
CA VAL A 95 -10.91 30.20 -4.04
C VAL A 95 -9.43 30.30 -3.70
N ALA A 96 -8.89 29.24 -3.12
CA ALA A 96 -7.45 29.01 -2.99
C ALA A 96 -7.03 27.81 -3.84
N LEU A 97 -5.97 27.97 -4.62
CA LEU A 97 -5.36 26.90 -5.41
C LEU A 97 -4.01 26.52 -4.79
N THR A 98 -3.78 25.23 -4.64
CA THR A 98 -2.55 24.71 -4.04
C THR A 98 -1.94 23.64 -4.93
N PRO A 99 -1.06 23.98 -5.88
CA PRO A 99 -0.22 22.99 -6.56
C PRO A 99 0.67 22.29 -5.56
N PHE A 100 0.88 20.97 -5.76
CA PHE A 100 1.75 20.16 -4.89
C PHE A 100 2.44 19.05 -5.67
N LEU A 101 3.58 18.65 -5.14
CA LEU A 101 4.30 17.43 -5.52
C LEU A 101 4.36 16.52 -4.31
N ALA A 102 4.06 15.24 -4.49
CA ALA A 102 4.21 14.23 -3.45
C ALA A 102 4.99 13.02 -3.97
N PHE A 103 5.72 12.36 -3.06
CA PHE A 103 6.42 11.10 -3.30
C PHE A 103 6.10 10.13 -2.16
N GLU A 104 5.68 8.89 -2.51
CA GLU A 104 5.11 7.92 -1.56
C GLU A 104 5.77 6.54 -1.66
N PRO A 105 7.09 6.41 -1.45
CA PRO A 105 7.76 5.11 -1.51
C PRO A 105 7.27 4.17 -0.41
N SER A 106 7.11 2.90 -0.78
CA SER A 106 6.78 1.83 0.16
C SER A 106 7.51 0.54 -0.17
N TRP A 107 7.81 -0.23 0.88
CA TRP A 107 8.48 -1.52 0.82
C TRP A 107 7.74 -2.50 1.71
N LEU A 108 7.28 -3.60 1.12
CA LEU A 108 6.70 -4.74 1.82
C LEU A 108 7.72 -5.89 1.81
N PHE A 109 8.24 -6.23 2.97
CA PHE A 109 9.18 -7.32 3.18
C PHE A 109 8.41 -8.55 3.65
N GLN A 110 8.22 -9.52 2.78
CA GLN A 110 7.57 -10.78 3.07
C GLN A 110 8.61 -11.82 3.50
N ASN A 111 8.38 -12.49 4.63
CA ASN A 111 9.21 -13.59 5.05
C ASN A 111 9.00 -14.84 4.18
N ALA A 112 10.02 -15.69 4.08
CA ALA A 112 9.89 -17.01 3.48
C ALA A 112 8.87 -17.85 4.24
N TYR A 113 8.12 -18.68 3.53
CA TYR A 113 7.19 -19.62 4.13
C TYR A 113 6.95 -20.82 3.21
N GLN A 114 6.39 -21.88 3.79
CA GLN A 114 5.92 -23.04 3.06
C GLN A 114 4.45 -23.28 3.38
N GLU A 115 3.70 -23.66 2.38
CA GLU A 115 2.31 -24.09 2.55
C GLU A 115 2.27 -25.46 3.23
N THR A 116 1.20 -25.69 3.97
CA THR A 116 0.84 -26.99 4.56
C THR A 116 -0.36 -27.55 3.81
N GLY A 117 -0.37 -28.89 3.64
CA GLY A 117 -1.39 -29.61 2.87
C GLY A 117 -0.79 -30.81 2.15
N PRO A 118 -1.49 -31.40 1.16
CA PRO A 118 -0.92 -32.46 0.34
C PRO A 118 0.35 -32.01 -0.40
N ALA A 119 1.42 -32.82 -0.31
CA ALA A 119 2.73 -32.47 -0.86
C ALA A 119 2.72 -32.22 -2.38
N SER A 120 1.76 -32.82 -3.09
CA SER A 120 1.58 -32.65 -4.55
C SER A 120 1.15 -31.24 -4.99
N ILE A 121 0.61 -30.43 -4.05
CA ILE A 121 0.06 -29.10 -4.38
C ILE A 121 0.68 -27.96 -3.56
N THR A 122 1.43 -28.28 -2.49
CA THR A 122 2.01 -27.28 -1.61
C THR A 122 3.22 -26.60 -2.23
N LEU A 123 3.30 -25.28 -2.04
CA LEU A 123 4.37 -24.43 -2.54
C LEU A 123 5.20 -23.87 -1.39
N GLY A 124 6.48 -23.68 -1.65
CA GLY A 124 7.39 -22.90 -0.84
C GLY A 124 7.66 -21.54 -1.51
N PHE A 125 7.85 -20.52 -0.71
CA PHE A 125 8.12 -19.16 -1.13
C PHE A 125 9.34 -18.62 -0.40
N ASP A 126 10.28 -18.09 -1.14
CA ASP A 126 11.43 -17.39 -0.57
C ASP A 126 11.05 -15.99 -0.08
N LYS A 127 11.96 -15.35 0.66
CA LYS A 127 11.79 -13.95 1.05
C LYS A 127 11.62 -13.08 -0.18
N THR A 128 10.61 -12.22 -0.15
CA THR A 128 10.32 -11.32 -1.26
C THR A 128 10.17 -9.89 -0.76
N THR A 129 10.63 -8.92 -1.56
CA THR A 129 10.43 -7.50 -1.30
C THR A 129 9.62 -6.90 -2.45
N THR A 130 8.43 -6.43 -2.13
CA THR A 130 7.60 -5.65 -3.07
C THR A 130 7.83 -4.17 -2.83
N ARG A 131 7.92 -3.39 -3.90
CA ARG A 131 8.16 -1.94 -3.85
C ARG A 131 7.07 -1.22 -4.62
N ALA A 132 6.70 -0.04 -4.14
CA ALA A 132 5.97 0.96 -4.90
C ALA A 132 6.65 2.31 -4.70
N LEU A 133 6.80 3.08 -5.78
CA LEU A 133 7.52 4.36 -5.79
C LEU A 133 6.67 5.43 -6.51
N PRO A 134 5.40 5.64 -6.11
CA PRO A 134 4.55 6.61 -6.77
C PRO A 134 4.96 8.04 -6.46
N ALA A 135 4.95 8.88 -7.51
CA ALA A 135 5.00 10.33 -7.39
C ALA A 135 3.70 10.92 -7.92
N THR A 136 3.22 11.96 -7.26
CA THR A 136 1.99 12.67 -7.61
C THR A 136 2.30 14.13 -7.89
N LEU A 137 1.92 14.63 -9.07
CA LEU A 137 1.80 16.05 -9.35
C LEU A 137 0.32 16.41 -9.29
N GLY A 138 -0.05 17.33 -8.41
CA GLY A 138 -1.45 17.62 -8.17
C GLY A 138 -1.77 19.08 -7.89
N MET A 139 -3.06 19.36 -7.84
CA MET A 139 -3.65 20.64 -7.51
C MET A 139 -4.81 20.42 -6.53
N LYS A 140 -4.82 21.15 -5.43
CA LYS A 140 -5.97 21.27 -4.53
C LYS A 140 -6.65 22.60 -4.79
N ALA A 141 -7.96 22.61 -4.73
CA ALA A 141 -8.79 23.81 -4.77
C ALA A 141 -9.70 23.81 -3.53
N ASP A 142 -9.63 24.86 -2.76
CA ASP A 142 -10.45 25.09 -1.59
C ASP A 142 -11.19 26.41 -1.76
N ALA A 143 -12.45 26.50 -1.32
CA ALA A 143 -13.20 27.75 -1.35
C ALA A 143 -13.93 27.93 -0.02
N ASP A 144 -13.98 29.16 0.48
CA ASP A 144 -14.68 29.54 1.68
C ASP A 144 -15.92 30.36 1.36
N TYR A 145 -17.10 29.89 1.79
CA TYR A 145 -18.37 30.60 1.64
C TYR A 145 -19.06 30.76 2.99
N GLU A 146 -19.60 31.93 3.24
CA GLU A 146 -20.48 32.21 4.37
C GLU A 146 -21.93 32.24 3.90
N LEU A 147 -22.75 31.33 4.39
CA LEU A 147 -24.19 31.20 4.11
C LEU A 147 -24.96 31.48 5.41
N GLY A 148 -25.15 32.75 5.73
CA GLY A 148 -25.70 33.20 7.02
C GLY A 148 -24.72 32.83 8.14
N ASP A 149 -25.17 32.04 9.12
CA ASP A 149 -24.32 31.57 10.24
C ASP A 149 -23.51 30.33 9.92
N LEU A 150 -23.63 29.77 8.70
CA LEU A 150 -22.94 28.55 8.27
C LEU A 150 -21.73 28.90 7.40
N ARG A 151 -20.55 28.44 7.81
CA ARG A 151 -19.34 28.44 6.95
C ARG A 151 -19.21 27.12 6.22
N VAL A 152 -19.14 27.16 4.89
CA VAL A 152 -18.98 26.00 4.01
C VAL A 152 -17.66 26.12 3.27
N THR A 153 -16.80 25.11 3.42
CA THR A 153 -15.48 25.05 2.78
C THR A 153 -15.43 23.81 1.85
N PRO A 154 -15.98 23.91 0.62
CA PRO A 154 -15.79 22.83 -0.36
C PRO A 154 -14.33 22.72 -0.75
N SER A 155 -13.86 21.47 -0.94
CA SER A 155 -12.51 21.18 -1.40
C SER A 155 -12.53 20.13 -2.51
N ALA A 156 -11.61 20.26 -3.47
CA ALA A 156 -11.39 19.31 -4.55
C ALA A 156 -9.89 19.10 -4.76
N THR A 157 -9.51 17.89 -5.13
CA THR A 157 -8.12 17.56 -5.47
C THR A 157 -8.09 16.78 -6.77
N ILE A 158 -7.21 17.20 -7.68
CA ILE A 158 -6.89 16.46 -8.89
C ILE A 158 -5.39 16.22 -8.92
N GLY A 159 -4.96 15.05 -9.42
CA GLY A 159 -3.54 14.76 -9.54
C GLY A 159 -3.28 13.68 -10.58
N TRP A 160 -2.09 13.77 -11.15
CA TRP A 160 -1.50 12.72 -11.97
C TRP A 160 -0.49 11.96 -11.12
N VAL A 161 -0.60 10.62 -11.14
CA VAL A 161 0.27 9.72 -10.37
C VAL A 161 1.08 8.89 -11.34
N HIS A 162 2.38 8.75 -11.09
CA HIS A 162 3.24 7.83 -11.82
C HIS A 162 4.02 6.96 -10.85
N ASP A 163 3.92 5.63 -11.02
CA ASP A 163 4.70 4.67 -10.22
C ASP A 163 5.98 4.28 -10.97
N PHE A 164 7.13 4.60 -10.38
CA PHE A 164 8.46 4.30 -10.91
C PHE A 164 8.95 2.89 -10.55
N ALA A 165 8.19 2.11 -9.75
CA ALA A 165 8.59 0.75 -9.41
C ALA A 165 8.33 -0.22 -10.56
N ASP A 166 9.19 -1.24 -10.64
CA ASP A 166 8.98 -2.37 -11.54
C ASP A 166 8.02 -3.40 -10.93
N THR A 167 7.36 -4.18 -11.81
CA THR A 167 6.51 -5.28 -11.38
C THR A 167 7.31 -6.31 -10.59
N THR A 168 6.85 -6.63 -9.37
CA THR A 168 7.48 -7.66 -8.54
C THR A 168 7.23 -9.04 -9.13
N SER A 169 8.29 -9.84 -9.26
CA SER A 169 8.20 -11.27 -9.58
C SER A 169 8.40 -12.11 -8.31
N ILE A 170 7.73 -13.23 -8.24
CA ILE A 170 7.92 -14.25 -7.20
C ILE A 170 8.35 -15.56 -7.85
N SER A 171 9.16 -16.34 -7.14
CA SER A 171 9.70 -17.61 -7.64
C SER A 171 9.37 -18.73 -6.65
N PRO A 172 8.10 -19.20 -6.61
CA PRO A 172 7.72 -20.33 -5.78
C PRO A 172 8.33 -21.64 -6.31
N PHE A 173 8.39 -22.65 -5.44
CA PHE A 173 8.81 -24.01 -5.76
C PHE A 173 7.84 -25.01 -5.15
N PHE A 174 7.71 -26.21 -5.74
CA PHE A 174 6.95 -27.29 -5.13
C PHE A 174 7.71 -27.88 -3.94
N THR A 175 7.06 -27.98 -2.78
CA THR A 175 7.70 -28.50 -1.55
C THR A 175 8.15 -29.94 -1.70
N ALA A 176 7.44 -30.76 -2.51
CA ALA A 176 7.79 -32.12 -2.83
C ALA A 176 9.00 -32.24 -3.78
N LEU A 177 9.39 -31.17 -4.49
CA LEU A 177 10.45 -31.20 -5.48
C LEU A 177 11.35 -29.96 -5.32
N PRO A 178 12.30 -29.93 -4.38
CA PRO A 178 13.25 -28.86 -4.22
C PRO A 178 14.00 -28.56 -5.54
N GLY A 179 14.13 -27.27 -5.89
CA GLY A 179 14.74 -26.83 -7.15
C GLY A 179 13.76 -26.72 -8.33
N SER A 180 12.48 -26.96 -8.14
CA SER A 180 11.40 -26.78 -9.14
C SER A 180 10.91 -25.34 -9.26
N ASN A 181 11.78 -24.36 -9.02
CA ASN A 181 11.39 -22.94 -9.06
C ASN A 181 10.80 -22.54 -10.42
N PHE A 182 9.69 -21.83 -10.36
CA PHE A 182 9.09 -21.19 -11.53
C PHE A 182 8.79 -19.72 -11.19
N THR A 183 8.96 -18.84 -12.16
CA THR A 183 8.75 -17.41 -11.94
C THR A 183 7.35 -17.04 -12.34
N THR A 184 6.65 -16.33 -11.42
CA THR A 184 5.35 -15.71 -11.66
C THR A 184 5.50 -14.21 -11.50
N GLN A 185 5.03 -13.46 -12.48
CA GLN A 185 4.98 -12.00 -12.40
C GLN A 185 3.67 -11.59 -11.72
N GLY A 186 3.75 -10.60 -10.84
CA GLY A 186 2.57 -9.94 -10.30
C GLY A 186 1.77 -9.25 -11.41
N ALA A 187 0.52 -8.89 -11.12
CA ALA A 187 -0.28 -8.11 -12.03
C ALA A 187 0.48 -6.83 -12.41
N LYS A 188 0.58 -6.56 -13.71
CA LYS A 188 1.12 -5.30 -14.19
C LYS A 188 0.08 -4.22 -13.90
N GLY A 189 0.33 -3.40 -12.88
CA GLY A 189 -0.49 -2.22 -12.61
C GLY A 189 -0.31 -1.17 -13.71
N ASP A 190 -1.35 -0.36 -13.92
CA ASP A 190 -1.17 0.89 -14.65
C ASP A 190 -0.19 1.76 -13.89
N ARG A 191 0.83 2.29 -14.59
CA ARG A 191 1.84 3.16 -13.99
C ARG A 191 1.39 4.62 -13.91
N ASN A 192 0.26 4.96 -14.57
CA ASN A 192 -0.31 6.31 -14.63
C ASN A 192 -1.78 6.30 -14.23
#